data_96da8d62577b33dd2b96bce26473209f
#
_entry.id   96da8d62577b33dd2b96bce26473209f
#
_cell.length_a   1.000
_cell.length_b   1.000
_cell.length_c   1.000
_cell.angle_alpha   90.00
_cell.angle_beta   90.00
_cell.angle_gamma   90.00
#
_symmetry.space_group_name_H-M   'P 1'
#
loop_
_entity.id
_entity.type
_entity.pdbx_description
1 polymer ?
#
loop_
_entity_poly.entity_id
_entity_poly.type
_entity_poly.pdbx_seq_one_letter_code
_entity_poly.pdbx_strand_id
1 'polypeptide(L)'
;MCTPFQENGKGIDIPRYQSHIDDLLGAGIHGLVLCSGTGEYAYLTDEEKHTLIQEGVKHINGRCPTIAQTTALSTNECIDKARAAEDAGASAIMVMPPFLEPPSERGVIYHYEAIAKAVRIPIVMYNVPQQAAPLTEDTYRKLIAIENLDYIKDSSGDLLNTQKFIQTGGRVFCGIDSLAPFALMSGCTGMIWGAVNFMPHECVNLFNLIDEKKY
;
A
#
# COMPACT_ATOMS: atom_id res chain seq x y z
N MET A 1 7.10 -5.02 -0.05
CA MET A 1 8.17 -6.04 -0.07
C MET A 1 8.87 -6.04 -1.42
N CYS A 2 10.15 -6.42 -1.46
CA CYS A 2 10.86 -6.71 -2.72
C CYS A 2 10.38 -8.02 -3.35
N THR A 3 10.50 -8.12 -4.67
CA THR A 3 10.24 -9.36 -5.42
C THR A 3 11.58 -10.02 -5.75
N PRO A 4 11.91 -11.18 -5.18
CA PRO A 4 13.11 -11.91 -5.57
C PRO A 4 12.88 -12.67 -6.88
N PHE A 5 13.83 -12.56 -7.79
CA PHE A 5 13.84 -13.29 -9.05
C PHE A 5 14.85 -14.45 -9.00
N GLN A 6 14.61 -15.47 -9.81
CA GLN A 6 15.56 -16.57 -10.02
C GLN A 6 16.87 -16.04 -10.64
N GLU A 7 17.99 -16.72 -10.43
CA GLU A 7 19.31 -16.29 -10.90
C GLU A 7 19.39 -16.03 -12.42
N ASN A 8 18.57 -16.75 -13.19
CA ASN A 8 18.47 -16.56 -14.64
C ASN A 8 17.57 -15.39 -15.07
N GLY A 9 16.99 -14.65 -14.10
CA GLY A 9 16.03 -13.57 -14.34
C GLY A 9 14.67 -14.05 -14.89
N LYS A 10 14.42 -15.34 -14.90
CA LYS A 10 13.18 -15.94 -15.43
C LYS A 10 12.29 -16.45 -14.30
N GLY A 11 11.33 -15.59 -13.93
CA GLY A 11 10.34 -15.94 -12.93
C GLY A 11 10.74 -15.59 -11.50
N ILE A 12 9.79 -15.73 -10.62
CA ILE A 12 9.90 -15.36 -9.19
C ILE A 12 10.52 -16.51 -8.41
N ASP A 13 11.40 -16.20 -7.47
CA ASP A 13 11.94 -17.15 -6.50
C ASP A 13 11.02 -17.23 -5.27
N ILE A 14 10.01 -18.09 -5.33
CA ILE A 14 9.01 -18.23 -4.26
C ILE A 14 9.64 -18.66 -2.92
N PRO A 15 10.59 -19.62 -2.84
CA PRO A 15 11.25 -19.93 -1.58
C PRO A 15 11.95 -18.73 -0.94
N ARG A 16 12.66 -17.92 -1.73
CA ARG A 16 13.32 -16.70 -1.25
C ARG A 16 12.30 -15.63 -0.84
N TYR A 17 11.19 -15.53 -1.56
CA TYR A 17 10.08 -14.62 -1.19
C TYR A 17 9.48 -14.97 0.16
N GLN A 18 9.24 -16.26 0.42
CA GLN A 18 8.74 -16.78 1.68
C GLN A 18 9.72 -16.57 2.83
N SER A 19 11.02 -16.85 2.61
CA SER A 19 12.07 -16.58 3.59
C SER A 19 12.12 -15.07 3.95
N HIS A 20 12.02 -14.18 2.97
CA HIS A 20 11.98 -12.74 3.22
C HIS A 20 10.75 -12.31 4.03
N ILE A 21 9.59 -12.91 3.82
CA ILE A 21 8.41 -12.71 4.65
C ILE A 21 8.72 -13.10 6.11
N ASP A 22 9.32 -14.26 6.33
CA ASP A 22 9.64 -14.74 7.67
C ASP A 22 10.66 -13.85 8.38
N ASP A 23 11.67 -13.35 7.68
CA ASP A 23 12.65 -12.40 8.21
C ASP A 23 11.99 -11.09 8.66
N LEU A 24 11.09 -10.54 7.84
CA LEU A 24 10.35 -9.32 8.18
C LEU A 24 9.42 -9.51 9.38
N LEU A 25 8.70 -10.63 9.42
CA LEU A 25 7.84 -10.96 10.56
C LEU A 25 8.65 -11.23 11.82
N GLY A 26 9.80 -11.90 11.70
CA GLY A 26 10.75 -12.13 12.79
C GLY A 26 11.31 -10.83 13.38
N ALA A 27 11.44 -9.79 12.58
CA ALA A 27 11.84 -8.46 13.02
C ALA A 27 10.72 -7.65 13.69
N GLY A 28 9.48 -8.15 13.67
CA GLY A 28 8.33 -7.50 14.31
C GLY A 28 7.58 -6.50 13.44
N ILE A 29 7.67 -6.59 12.12
CA ILE A 29 6.90 -5.75 11.19
C ILE A 29 5.40 -6.00 11.39
N HIS A 30 4.61 -4.92 11.46
CA HIS A 30 3.19 -4.95 11.82
C HIS A 30 2.25 -5.37 10.67
N GLY A 31 2.71 -5.32 9.43
CA GLY A 31 1.94 -5.69 8.25
C GLY A 31 2.79 -5.63 6.98
N LEU A 32 2.36 -6.29 5.92
CA LEU A 32 3.12 -6.41 4.68
C LEU A 32 2.30 -5.92 3.49
N VAL A 33 2.93 -5.09 2.63
CA VAL A 33 2.38 -4.71 1.33
C VAL A 33 2.99 -5.61 0.27
N LEU A 34 2.14 -6.39 -0.38
CA LEU A 34 2.51 -7.37 -1.39
C LEU A 34 2.42 -6.75 -2.78
N CYS A 35 3.38 -7.05 -3.63
CA CYS A 35 3.39 -6.70 -5.05
C CYS A 35 3.18 -5.19 -5.31
N SER A 36 3.91 -4.31 -4.59
CA SER A 36 3.83 -2.85 -4.75
C SER A 36 5.06 -2.27 -5.48
N GLY A 37 5.26 -0.95 -5.43
CA GLY A 37 6.35 -0.26 -6.12
C GLY A 37 7.74 -0.85 -5.84
N THR A 38 8.09 -1.05 -4.57
CA THR A 38 9.35 -1.72 -4.17
C THR A 38 9.43 -3.17 -4.65
N GLY A 39 8.29 -3.81 -4.86
CA GLY A 39 8.18 -5.15 -5.46
C GLY A 39 8.12 -5.14 -6.98
N GLU A 40 8.43 -4.03 -7.63
CA GLU A 40 8.52 -3.88 -9.10
C GLU A 40 7.23 -4.21 -9.86
N TYR A 41 6.05 -4.00 -9.22
CA TYR A 41 4.75 -4.43 -9.74
C TYR A 41 4.48 -4.01 -11.19
N ALA A 42 5.00 -2.84 -11.61
CA ALA A 42 4.78 -2.30 -12.95
C ALA A 42 5.44 -3.14 -14.05
N TYR A 43 6.46 -3.92 -13.70
CA TYR A 43 7.25 -4.75 -14.62
C TYR A 43 6.88 -6.23 -14.56
N LEU A 44 6.01 -6.62 -13.62
CA LEU A 44 5.53 -8.00 -13.49
C LEU A 44 4.34 -8.25 -14.42
N THR A 45 4.24 -9.47 -14.93
CA THR A 45 3.03 -9.96 -15.61
C THR A 45 1.88 -10.08 -14.60
N ASP A 46 0.65 -10.13 -15.07
CA ASP A 46 -0.51 -10.30 -14.19
C ASP A 46 -0.52 -11.66 -13.49
N GLU A 47 0.02 -12.70 -14.12
CA GLU A 47 0.19 -14.02 -13.50
C GLU A 47 1.22 -13.97 -12.34
N GLU A 48 2.34 -13.27 -12.53
CA GLU A 48 3.34 -13.07 -11.47
C GLU A 48 2.78 -12.27 -10.29
N LYS A 49 2.02 -11.20 -10.56
CA LYS A 49 1.34 -10.41 -9.52
C LYS A 49 0.37 -11.28 -8.71
N HIS A 50 -0.45 -12.07 -9.42
CA HIS A 50 -1.40 -12.97 -8.78
C HIS A 50 -0.69 -14.01 -7.91
N THR A 51 0.37 -14.62 -8.43
CA THR A 51 1.19 -15.60 -7.71
C THR A 51 1.80 -15.01 -6.44
N LEU A 52 2.40 -13.80 -6.52
CA LEU A 52 2.99 -13.12 -5.36
C LEU A 52 1.95 -12.82 -4.27
N ILE A 53 0.76 -12.39 -4.66
CA ILE A 53 -0.31 -12.11 -3.70
C ILE A 53 -0.80 -13.41 -3.05
N GLN A 54 -1.10 -14.44 -3.84
CA GLN A 54 -1.59 -15.72 -3.33
C GLN A 54 -0.57 -16.40 -2.42
N GLU A 55 0.68 -16.58 -2.90
CA GLU A 55 1.73 -17.24 -2.12
C GLU A 55 2.11 -16.41 -0.89
N GLY A 56 2.11 -15.07 -1.00
CA GLY A 56 2.37 -14.20 0.15
C GLY A 56 1.29 -14.32 1.22
N VAL A 57 0.02 -14.18 0.87
CA VAL A 57 -1.10 -14.32 1.82
C VAL A 57 -1.11 -15.71 2.46
N LYS A 58 -0.98 -16.74 1.64
CA LYS A 58 -0.94 -18.14 2.11
C LYS A 58 0.22 -18.38 3.08
N HIS A 59 1.42 -17.90 2.77
CA HIS A 59 2.60 -18.09 3.62
C HIS A 59 2.52 -17.29 4.91
N ILE A 60 2.03 -16.04 4.85
CA ILE A 60 1.80 -15.21 6.04
C ILE A 60 0.77 -15.86 6.97
N ASN A 61 -0.25 -16.50 6.44
CA ASN A 61 -1.24 -17.30 7.18
C ASN A 61 -1.78 -16.58 8.43
N GLY A 62 -2.19 -15.33 8.29
CA GLY A 62 -2.78 -14.53 9.37
C GLY A 62 -1.80 -14.03 10.44
N ARG A 63 -0.48 -14.24 10.29
CA ARG A 63 0.54 -13.74 11.24
C ARG A 63 0.60 -12.21 11.30
N CYS A 64 0.24 -11.53 10.22
CA CYS A 64 0.06 -10.07 10.17
C CYS A 64 -0.97 -9.68 9.09
N PRO A 65 -1.52 -8.45 9.12
CA PRO A 65 -2.31 -7.91 8.02
C PRO A 65 -1.52 -7.82 6.71
N THR A 66 -2.20 -8.07 5.60
CA THR A 66 -1.63 -7.97 4.26
C THR A 66 -2.38 -6.95 3.41
N ILE A 67 -1.66 -6.11 2.69
CA ILE A 67 -2.20 -5.17 1.71
C ILE A 67 -1.72 -5.61 0.33
N ALA A 68 -2.64 -5.91 -0.60
CA ALA A 68 -2.31 -6.25 -1.97
C ALA A 68 -2.39 -5.03 -2.88
N GLN A 69 -1.35 -4.77 -3.68
CA GLN A 69 -1.41 -3.74 -4.73
C GLN A 69 -2.25 -4.24 -5.90
N THR A 70 -3.32 -3.50 -6.25
CA THR A 70 -4.27 -3.90 -7.29
C THR A 70 -4.49 -2.82 -8.36
N THR A 71 -3.61 -1.82 -8.40
CA THR A 71 -3.66 -0.76 -9.42
C THR A 71 -3.56 -1.33 -10.84
N ALA A 72 -4.39 -0.80 -11.73
CA ALA A 72 -4.38 -1.11 -13.15
C ALA A 72 -4.76 0.13 -13.99
N LEU A 73 -4.67 0.06 -15.30
CA LEU A 73 -5.00 1.19 -16.17
C LEU A 73 -6.50 1.52 -16.19
N SER A 74 -7.36 0.51 -16.13
CA SER A 74 -8.80 0.71 -16.14
C SER A 74 -9.43 0.40 -14.78
N THR A 75 -10.56 1.05 -14.47
CA THR A 75 -11.35 0.78 -13.26
C THR A 75 -11.81 -0.67 -13.20
N ASN A 76 -12.25 -1.24 -14.32
CA ASN A 76 -12.72 -2.64 -14.36
C ASN A 76 -11.59 -3.62 -14.04
N GLU A 77 -10.41 -3.40 -14.60
CA GLU A 77 -9.24 -4.24 -14.30
C GLU A 77 -8.79 -4.10 -12.83
N CYS A 78 -8.86 -2.89 -12.26
CA CYS A 78 -8.66 -2.70 -10.81
C CYS A 78 -9.65 -3.51 -9.97
N ILE A 79 -10.94 -3.53 -10.38
CA ILE A 79 -12.00 -4.31 -9.72
C ILE A 79 -11.70 -5.81 -9.79
N ASP A 80 -11.31 -6.31 -10.94
CA ASP A 80 -11.00 -7.74 -11.11
C ASP A 80 -9.81 -8.16 -10.24
N LYS A 81 -8.75 -7.35 -10.22
CA LYS A 81 -7.58 -7.57 -9.34
C LYS A 81 -7.93 -7.43 -7.86
N ALA A 82 -8.80 -6.49 -7.51
CA ALA A 82 -9.26 -6.28 -6.14
C ALA A 82 -10.04 -7.49 -5.61
N ARG A 83 -10.95 -8.04 -6.42
CA ARG A 83 -11.68 -9.27 -6.09
C ARG A 83 -10.75 -10.46 -5.94
N ALA A 84 -9.82 -10.64 -6.87
CA ALA A 84 -8.83 -11.72 -6.80
C ALA A 84 -7.97 -11.63 -5.53
N ALA A 85 -7.62 -10.42 -5.08
CA ALA A 85 -6.88 -10.20 -3.83
C ALA A 85 -7.75 -10.49 -2.60
N GLU A 86 -9.02 -10.08 -2.59
CA GLU A 86 -9.98 -10.42 -1.53
C GLU A 86 -10.20 -11.94 -1.45
N ASP A 87 -10.41 -12.61 -2.57
CA ASP A 87 -10.58 -14.07 -2.64
C ASP A 87 -9.31 -14.82 -2.18
N ALA A 88 -8.13 -14.26 -2.41
CA ALA A 88 -6.86 -14.80 -1.89
C ALA A 88 -6.70 -14.61 -0.36
N GLY A 89 -7.56 -13.80 0.27
CA GLY A 89 -7.54 -13.53 1.71
C GLY A 89 -6.68 -12.34 2.12
N ALA A 90 -6.40 -11.39 1.23
CA ALA A 90 -5.75 -10.13 1.60
C ALA A 90 -6.61 -9.35 2.59
N SER A 91 -5.97 -8.70 3.57
CA SER A 91 -6.66 -7.91 4.60
C SER A 91 -7.15 -6.55 4.09
N ALA A 92 -6.49 -6.03 3.05
CA ALA A 92 -6.82 -4.78 2.37
C ALA A 92 -6.21 -4.77 0.97
N ILE A 93 -6.66 -3.85 0.13
CA ILE A 93 -6.02 -3.55 -1.15
C ILE A 93 -5.43 -2.14 -1.16
N MET A 94 -4.46 -1.90 -2.04
CA MET A 94 -3.92 -0.57 -2.29
C MET A 94 -4.06 -0.22 -3.77
N VAL A 95 -4.62 0.96 -4.05
CA VAL A 95 -4.96 1.40 -5.42
C VAL A 95 -4.53 2.84 -5.62
N MET A 96 -3.81 3.13 -6.72
CA MET A 96 -3.57 4.50 -7.18
C MET A 96 -4.81 5.05 -7.89
N PRO A 97 -4.99 6.37 -7.91
CA PRO A 97 -5.90 6.98 -8.89
C PRO A 97 -5.52 6.59 -10.32
N PRO A 98 -6.42 6.76 -11.28
CA PRO A 98 -6.06 6.56 -12.69
C PRO A 98 -4.84 7.41 -13.08
N PHE A 99 -3.93 6.81 -13.83
CA PHE A 99 -2.62 7.36 -14.20
C PHE A 99 -2.44 7.36 -15.73
N LEU A 100 -1.34 7.92 -16.22
CA LEU A 100 -1.02 8.27 -17.61
C LEU A 100 -1.84 9.46 -18.13
N GLU A 101 -3.15 9.37 -18.18
CA GLU A 101 -4.06 10.46 -18.55
C GLU A 101 -5.03 10.69 -17.39
N PRO A 102 -4.66 11.58 -16.42
CA PRO A 102 -5.44 11.76 -15.23
C PRO A 102 -6.84 12.32 -15.53
N PRO A 103 -7.90 11.68 -15.02
CA PRO A 103 -9.26 12.15 -15.22
C PRO A 103 -9.56 13.39 -14.36
N SER A 104 -10.75 13.98 -14.55
CA SER A 104 -11.27 15.00 -13.63
C SER A 104 -11.47 14.42 -12.22
N GLU A 105 -11.61 15.29 -11.21
CA GLU A 105 -11.94 14.88 -9.82
C GLU A 105 -13.14 13.93 -9.77
N ARG A 106 -14.20 14.21 -10.54
CA ARG A 106 -15.37 13.32 -10.64
C ARG A 106 -15.01 11.93 -11.13
N GLY A 107 -14.07 11.83 -12.07
CA GLY A 107 -13.57 10.55 -12.56
C GLY A 107 -12.76 9.79 -11.51
N VAL A 108 -11.95 10.49 -10.71
CA VAL A 108 -11.22 9.89 -9.57
C VAL A 108 -12.20 9.35 -8.53
N ILE A 109 -13.21 10.14 -8.16
CA ILE A 109 -14.24 9.71 -7.20
C ILE A 109 -14.98 8.47 -7.73
N TYR A 110 -15.43 8.51 -8.99
CA TYR A 110 -16.10 7.37 -9.62
C TYR A 110 -15.23 6.09 -9.59
N HIS A 111 -13.94 6.22 -9.87
CA HIS A 111 -12.99 5.11 -9.84
C HIS A 111 -12.99 4.42 -8.47
N TYR A 112 -12.78 5.17 -7.40
CA TYR A 112 -12.75 4.62 -6.04
C TYR A 112 -14.12 4.11 -5.57
N GLU A 113 -15.21 4.82 -5.89
CA GLU A 113 -16.57 4.33 -5.59
C GLU A 113 -16.89 3.00 -6.26
N ALA A 114 -16.48 2.82 -7.52
CA ALA A 114 -16.72 1.59 -8.25
C ALA A 114 -15.95 0.41 -7.63
N ILE A 115 -14.69 0.64 -7.22
CA ILE A 115 -13.88 -0.38 -6.56
C ILE A 115 -14.46 -0.69 -5.16
N ALA A 116 -14.83 0.33 -4.39
CA ALA A 116 -15.40 0.17 -3.06
C ALA A 116 -16.70 -0.65 -3.05
N LYS A 117 -17.52 -0.48 -4.08
CA LYS A 117 -18.75 -1.31 -4.28
C LYS A 117 -18.45 -2.76 -4.67
N ALA A 118 -17.24 -3.05 -5.15
CA ALA A 118 -16.90 -4.36 -5.69
C ALA A 118 -16.26 -5.30 -4.67
N VAL A 119 -15.68 -4.76 -3.57
CA VAL A 119 -15.02 -5.51 -2.50
C VAL A 119 -15.48 -5.04 -1.13
N ARG A 120 -15.30 -5.87 -0.10
CA ARG A 120 -15.66 -5.56 1.29
C ARG A 120 -14.47 -5.20 2.16
N ILE A 121 -13.26 -5.57 1.73
CA ILE A 121 -12.02 -5.27 2.46
C ILE A 121 -11.66 -3.79 2.31
N PRO A 122 -10.95 -3.19 3.29
CA PRO A 122 -10.49 -1.81 3.23
C PRO A 122 -9.64 -1.51 1.99
N ILE A 123 -9.74 -0.28 1.51
CA ILE A 123 -8.98 0.22 0.37
C ILE A 123 -8.03 1.31 0.87
N VAL A 124 -6.75 1.12 0.66
CA VAL A 124 -5.71 2.15 0.86
C VAL A 124 -5.56 2.93 -0.43
N MET A 125 -6.07 4.14 -0.47
CA MET A 125 -5.87 5.07 -1.60
C MET A 125 -4.38 5.43 -1.67
N TYR A 126 -3.76 5.33 -2.84
CA TYR A 126 -2.33 5.57 -2.96
C TYR A 126 -2.06 6.89 -3.68
N ASN A 127 -1.73 7.93 -2.91
CA ASN A 127 -1.36 9.23 -3.43
C ASN A 127 0.14 9.27 -3.77
N VAL A 128 0.43 9.32 -5.06
CA VAL A 128 1.78 9.42 -5.63
C VAL A 128 1.75 10.38 -6.82
N PRO A 129 1.74 11.70 -6.58
CA PRO A 129 1.51 12.72 -7.62
C PRO A 129 2.49 12.68 -8.80
N GLN A 130 3.66 12.05 -8.60
CA GLN A 130 4.67 11.86 -9.63
C GLN A 130 4.27 10.81 -10.69
N GLN A 131 3.25 9.99 -10.41
CA GLN A 131 2.84 8.86 -11.25
C GLN A 131 1.35 8.88 -11.63
N ALA A 132 0.49 9.48 -10.80
CA ALA A 132 -0.96 9.44 -10.96
C ALA A 132 -1.61 10.80 -10.67
N ALA A 133 -2.92 10.91 -10.92
CA ALA A 133 -3.70 12.09 -10.51
C ALA A 133 -3.51 12.36 -9.01
N PRO A 134 -3.11 13.57 -8.59
CA PRO A 134 -2.94 13.88 -7.20
C PRO A 134 -4.29 13.85 -6.47
N LEU A 135 -4.32 13.23 -5.29
CA LEU A 135 -5.44 13.36 -4.38
C LEU A 135 -5.30 14.67 -3.60
N THR A 136 -6.30 15.53 -3.71
CA THR A 136 -6.37 16.76 -2.90
C THR A 136 -7.05 16.47 -1.56
N GLU A 137 -6.89 17.38 -0.58
CA GLU A 137 -7.62 17.30 0.68
C GLU A 137 -9.13 17.20 0.46
N ASP A 138 -9.68 18.03 -0.45
CA ASP A 138 -11.11 18.05 -0.74
C ASP A 138 -11.59 16.73 -1.37
N THR A 139 -10.82 16.17 -2.30
CA THR A 139 -11.12 14.87 -2.91
C THR A 139 -11.07 13.77 -1.85
N TYR A 140 -10.03 13.76 -1.00
CA TYR A 140 -9.89 12.76 0.06
C TYR A 140 -11.04 12.85 1.07
N ARG A 141 -11.44 14.06 1.47
CA ARG A 141 -12.58 14.29 2.37
C ARG A 141 -13.91 13.73 1.82
N LYS A 142 -14.12 13.81 0.50
CA LYS A 142 -15.27 13.19 -0.17
C LYS A 142 -15.17 11.66 -0.17
N LEU A 143 -13.98 11.13 -0.39
CA LEU A 143 -13.75 9.69 -0.49
C LEU A 143 -13.88 8.98 0.85
N ILE A 144 -13.39 9.54 1.95
CA ILE A 144 -13.50 8.93 3.30
C ILE A 144 -14.94 8.87 3.83
N ALA A 145 -15.89 9.52 3.17
CA ALA A 145 -17.32 9.37 3.46
C ALA A 145 -17.93 8.08 2.87
N ILE A 146 -17.17 7.38 2.03
CA ILE A 146 -17.57 6.11 1.40
C ILE A 146 -17.06 4.97 2.27
N GLU A 147 -17.92 3.96 2.52
CA GLU A 147 -17.53 2.77 3.27
C GLU A 147 -16.28 2.12 2.68
N ASN A 148 -15.38 1.62 3.53
CA ASN A 148 -14.08 0.98 3.25
C ASN A 148 -13.00 1.86 2.56
N LEU A 149 -13.17 3.18 2.48
CA LEU A 149 -12.19 4.13 1.91
C LEU A 149 -11.52 5.04 2.95
N ASP A 150 -11.25 4.57 4.17
CA ASP A 150 -10.70 5.41 5.25
C ASP A 150 -9.19 5.64 5.17
N TYR A 151 -8.47 4.85 4.38
CA TYR A 151 -7.01 4.82 4.39
C TYR A 151 -6.40 5.50 3.17
N ILE A 152 -5.33 6.25 3.40
CA ILE A 152 -4.48 6.78 2.34
C ILE A 152 -3.01 6.48 2.65
N LYS A 153 -2.25 6.07 1.63
CA LYS A 153 -0.79 6.13 1.63
C LYS A 153 -0.37 7.38 0.87
N ASP A 154 0.24 8.33 1.55
CA ASP A 154 0.76 9.55 0.93
C ASP A 154 2.27 9.43 0.64
N SER A 155 2.62 9.45 -0.63
CA SER A 155 3.99 9.47 -1.14
C SER A 155 4.28 10.76 -1.94
N SER A 156 3.60 11.86 -1.62
CA SER A 156 3.83 13.16 -2.26
C SER A 156 5.21 13.75 -1.95
N GLY A 157 5.77 13.41 -0.79
CA GLY A 157 6.99 14.04 -0.27
C GLY A 157 6.73 15.40 0.40
N ASP A 158 5.48 15.80 0.51
CA ASP A 158 5.04 17.05 1.15
C ASP A 158 4.38 16.78 2.50
N LEU A 159 5.12 17.02 3.58
CA LEU A 159 4.62 16.81 4.94
C LEU A 159 3.41 17.70 5.29
N LEU A 160 3.33 18.91 4.73
CA LEU A 160 2.18 19.78 4.94
C LEU A 160 0.92 19.20 4.29
N ASN A 161 1.07 18.60 3.11
CA ASN A 161 -0.04 17.88 2.47
C ASN A 161 -0.46 16.64 3.26
N THR A 162 0.51 15.88 3.76
CA THR A 162 0.25 14.74 4.67
C THR A 162 -0.55 15.19 5.90
N GLN A 163 -0.19 16.32 6.52
CA GLN A 163 -0.91 16.88 7.67
C GLN A 163 -2.36 17.28 7.33
N LYS A 164 -2.62 17.80 6.13
CA LYS A 164 -3.99 18.11 5.68
C LYS A 164 -4.83 16.82 5.61
N PHE A 165 -4.28 15.74 5.08
CA PHE A 165 -4.98 14.45 5.09
C PHE A 165 -5.29 13.96 6.51
N ILE A 166 -4.34 14.07 7.44
CA ILE A 166 -4.56 13.71 8.86
C ILE A 166 -5.73 14.52 9.45
N GLN A 167 -5.80 15.82 9.15
CA GLN A 167 -6.85 16.72 9.64
C GLN A 167 -8.24 16.39 9.11
N THR A 168 -8.38 15.62 8.04
CA THR A 168 -9.68 15.14 7.58
C THR A 168 -10.32 14.10 8.50
N GLY A 169 -9.55 13.49 9.38
CA GLY A 169 -9.97 12.37 10.25
C GLY A 169 -9.76 10.98 9.65
N GLY A 170 -9.26 10.89 8.41
CA GLY A 170 -8.88 9.62 7.79
C GLY A 170 -7.56 9.06 8.32
N ARG A 171 -7.28 7.83 7.99
CA ARG A 171 -6.07 7.10 8.42
C ARG A 171 -4.97 7.23 7.38
N VAL A 172 -3.86 7.88 7.76
CA VAL A 172 -2.78 8.24 6.84
C VAL A 172 -1.54 7.42 7.11
N PHE A 173 -1.06 6.73 6.08
CA PHE A 173 0.28 6.16 6.03
C PHE A 173 1.21 7.08 5.23
N CYS A 174 2.40 7.38 5.75
CA CYS A 174 3.42 8.03 4.95
C CYS A 174 4.22 6.97 4.17
N GLY A 175 4.51 7.27 2.90
CA GLY A 175 5.24 6.38 1.99
C GLY A 175 6.65 6.86 1.66
N ILE A 176 7.18 7.86 2.38
CA ILE A 176 8.51 8.45 2.15
C ILE A 176 9.42 8.17 3.33
N ASP A 177 10.44 7.35 3.12
CA ASP A 177 11.34 6.85 4.16
C ASP A 177 12.03 7.97 4.93
N SER A 178 12.53 9.00 4.24
CA SER A 178 13.23 10.14 4.85
C SER A 178 12.31 11.04 5.70
N LEU A 179 11.00 10.97 5.53
CA LEU A 179 10.03 11.72 6.31
C LEU A 179 9.46 10.94 7.49
N ALA A 180 9.86 9.66 7.68
CA ALA A 180 9.26 8.76 8.66
C ALA A 180 9.12 9.36 10.06
N PRO A 181 10.18 9.89 10.73
CA PRO A 181 10.03 10.41 12.07
C PRO A 181 9.07 11.60 12.13
N PHE A 182 9.13 12.51 11.18
CA PHE A 182 8.28 13.70 11.15
C PHE A 182 6.82 13.36 10.87
N ALA A 183 6.57 12.43 9.94
CA ALA A 183 5.22 11.99 9.60
C ALA A 183 4.55 11.26 10.79
N LEU A 184 5.26 10.36 11.45
CA LEU A 184 4.75 9.67 12.64
C LEU A 184 4.48 10.65 13.80
N MET A 185 5.40 11.57 14.09
CA MET A 185 5.19 12.63 15.10
C MET A 185 4.03 13.57 14.74
N SER A 186 3.72 13.73 13.46
CA SER A 186 2.57 14.53 12.99
C SER A 186 1.23 13.80 13.10
N GLY A 187 1.22 12.50 13.48
CA GLY A 187 -0.01 11.72 13.68
C GLY A 187 -0.36 10.77 12.54
N CYS A 188 0.58 10.43 11.64
CA CYS A 188 0.37 9.33 10.71
C CYS A 188 0.07 8.04 11.48
N THR A 189 -0.87 7.25 10.96
CA THR A 189 -1.24 5.92 11.48
C THR A 189 -0.06 4.94 11.44
N GLY A 190 0.86 5.14 10.48
CA GLY A 190 2.04 4.31 10.30
C GLY A 190 2.80 4.69 9.04
N MET A 191 3.71 3.79 8.66
CA MET A 191 4.56 3.94 7.48
C MET A 191 4.36 2.76 6.54
N ILE A 192 4.37 3.04 5.23
CA ILE A 192 4.51 2.00 4.18
C ILE A 192 5.77 2.36 3.38
N TRP A 193 6.90 1.85 3.76
CA TRP A 193 8.22 2.27 3.32
C TRP A 193 9.11 1.14 2.79
N GLY A 194 10.12 1.52 2.01
CA GLY A 194 11.05 0.59 1.38
C GLY A 194 12.15 0.09 2.29
N ALA A 195 12.59 0.92 3.25
CA ALA A 195 13.70 0.65 4.17
C ALA A 195 13.54 -0.65 4.97
N VAL A 196 12.31 -1.07 5.26
CA VAL A 196 12.03 -2.33 5.99
C VAL A 196 12.63 -3.57 5.32
N ASN A 197 12.91 -3.54 4.01
CA ASN A 197 13.46 -4.69 3.31
C ASN A 197 14.93 -4.96 3.65
N PHE A 198 15.65 -4.01 4.23
CA PHE A 198 17.09 -4.15 4.57
C PHE A 198 17.45 -3.64 5.97
N MET A 199 16.54 -2.93 6.66
CA MET A 199 16.73 -2.47 8.04
C MET A 199 15.41 -2.58 8.86
N PRO A 200 14.79 -3.77 8.92
CA PRO A 200 13.48 -3.94 9.53
C PRO A 200 13.48 -3.64 11.03
N HIS A 201 14.52 -4.03 11.76
CA HIS A 201 14.62 -3.80 13.21
C HIS A 201 14.66 -2.31 13.56
N GLU A 202 15.42 -1.51 12.80
CA GLU A 202 15.53 -0.07 12.98
C GLU A 202 14.19 0.61 12.67
N CYS A 203 13.49 0.16 11.64
CA CYS A 203 12.17 0.66 11.29
C CYS A 203 11.14 0.40 12.40
N VAL A 204 11.10 -0.82 12.94
CA VAL A 204 10.23 -1.17 14.07
C VAL A 204 10.60 -0.37 15.30
N ASN A 205 11.89 -0.25 15.62
CA ASN A 205 12.36 0.51 16.77
C ASN A 205 11.98 2.00 16.67
N LEU A 206 12.17 2.62 15.50
CA LEU A 206 11.77 4.01 15.27
C LEU A 206 10.27 4.21 15.49
N PHE A 207 9.44 3.31 14.95
CA PHE A 207 7.99 3.37 15.15
C PHE A 207 7.64 3.29 16.64
N ASN A 208 8.19 2.31 17.36
CA ASN A 208 7.91 2.09 18.78
C ASN A 208 8.34 3.28 19.64
N LEU A 209 9.54 3.85 19.40
CA LEU A 209 10.01 5.02 20.15
C LEU A 209 9.07 6.22 19.99
N ILE A 210 8.52 6.43 18.78
CA ILE A 210 7.62 7.54 18.54
C ILE A 210 6.24 7.26 19.14
N ASP A 211 5.72 6.03 19.03
CA ASP A 211 4.44 5.63 19.63
C ASP A 211 4.48 5.76 21.16
N GLU A 212 5.60 5.39 21.77
CA GLU A 212 5.86 5.55 23.20
C GLU A 212 6.24 6.99 23.63
N LYS A 213 6.30 7.94 22.69
CA LYS A 213 6.72 9.35 22.92
C LYS A 213 8.11 9.50 23.56
N LYS A 214 9.04 8.65 23.18
CA LYS A 214 10.45 8.63 23.64
C LYS A 214 11.41 9.31 22.64
N TYR A 215 11.12 10.54 22.23
CA TYR A 215 11.91 11.33 21.28
C TYR A 215 12.18 12.73 21.80
#